data_8afd82da599d95168b2b046d13db0a5f
#
_entry.id   8afd82da599d95168b2b046d13db0a5f
#
_cell.length_a   1.000
_cell.length_b   1.000
_cell.length_c   1.000
_cell.angle_alpha   90.00
_cell.angle_beta   90.00
_cell.angle_gamma   90.00
#
_symmetry.space_group_name_H-M   'P 1'
#
loop_
_entity.id
_entity.type
_entity.pdbx_description
1 polymer ?
#
loop_
_entity_poly.entity_id
_entity_poly.type
_entity_poly.pdbx_seq_one_letter_code
_entity_poly.pdbx_strand_id
1 'polypeptide(L)'
;METLFLEPYIILLIAGFIGFFMAFGIGANDVANSMGTSVGSKAITIKQAIIIAAIFEFLGAFLAGGEVTSTIRKGIVDPQLYMNETNIFVIGMLSALLAGGTWLYVASLRGWPVSTTHTIVGSIIGFVLITKGVDAVSWGKVGNIAMSWVTSPLFSGTLAFGLYISAKKLILDRSNPGEAAIKYIPFYSFLVAAVISLVTARKGLKHVGVEFSDNEVYLFIAIFSSLVGLATSFFLRNNKEQIMREGGIEFAFGLLMIVSASAMAFAHGSNDVANAIGPLAAIVSVVDTGEIGSKAAISPWVLFVGGIGIVFGLATLGSRVIKTVGRKITALTPSLGFSAEMATASTVVAASYLGFPISTTHTLVGGVIGVGLAKGAEHLDFASIKRIIASWLVTIPAGAAFTVLFYVLLRIIFGV
;
A
#
# COMPACT_ATOMS: atom_id res chain seq x y z
N MET A 1 24.61 -11.15 -27.19
CA MET A 1 23.28 -10.93 -26.57
C MET A 1 22.29 -11.87 -27.23
N GLU A 2 21.47 -12.54 -26.45
CA GLU A 2 20.36 -13.32 -26.99
C GLU A 2 19.38 -12.36 -27.66
N THR A 3 18.90 -12.69 -28.86
CA THR A 3 17.84 -11.89 -29.51
C THR A 3 16.56 -12.07 -28.78
N LEU A 4 15.85 -10.98 -28.52
CA LEU A 4 14.54 -11.03 -27.85
C LEU A 4 13.54 -11.81 -28.72
N PHE A 5 12.64 -12.55 -28.08
CA PHE A 5 11.65 -13.41 -28.74
C PHE A 5 10.59 -12.63 -29.56
N LEU A 6 10.45 -11.33 -29.31
CA LEU A 6 9.62 -10.39 -30.07
C LEU A 6 10.34 -9.06 -30.23
N GLU A 7 9.82 -8.24 -31.13
CA GLU A 7 10.26 -6.84 -31.28
C GLU A 7 10.14 -6.07 -29.95
N PRO A 8 11.13 -5.27 -29.55
CA PRO A 8 11.19 -4.58 -28.27
C PRO A 8 9.91 -3.82 -27.91
N TYR A 9 9.33 -3.08 -28.86
CA TYR A 9 8.09 -2.31 -28.61
C TYR A 9 6.87 -3.20 -28.33
N ILE A 10 6.80 -4.40 -28.92
CA ILE A 10 5.70 -5.36 -28.66
C ILE A 10 5.83 -5.90 -27.24
N ILE A 11 7.05 -6.23 -26.81
CA ILE A 11 7.31 -6.68 -25.43
C ILE A 11 6.87 -5.58 -24.44
N LEU A 12 7.24 -4.32 -24.70
CA LEU A 12 6.85 -3.19 -23.84
C LEU A 12 5.34 -2.98 -23.79
N LEU A 13 4.63 -3.14 -24.91
CA LEU A 13 3.16 -3.05 -24.94
C LEU A 13 2.51 -4.18 -24.12
N ILE A 14 2.95 -5.42 -24.30
CA ILE A 14 2.45 -6.58 -23.54
C ILE A 14 2.77 -6.38 -22.05
N ALA A 15 3.98 -6.01 -21.70
CA ALA A 15 4.41 -5.79 -20.34
C ALA A 15 3.62 -4.63 -19.67
N GLY A 16 3.40 -3.53 -20.40
CA GLY A 16 2.59 -2.41 -19.94
C GLY A 16 1.15 -2.81 -19.65
N PHE A 17 0.53 -3.60 -20.54
CA PHE A 17 -0.82 -4.11 -20.34
C PHE A 17 -0.93 -5.08 -19.16
N ILE A 18 0.00 -6.03 -19.02
CA ILE A 18 0.03 -6.99 -17.92
C ILE A 18 0.38 -6.27 -16.59
N GLY A 19 1.31 -5.32 -16.62
CA GLY A 19 1.64 -4.47 -15.47
C GLY A 19 0.44 -3.62 -15.02
N PHE A 20 -0.31 -3.03 -15.96
CA PHE A 20 -1.58 -2.37 -15.68
C PHE A 20 -2.60 -3.32 -15.03
N PHE A 21 -2.74 -4.56 -15.55
CA PHE A 21 -3.64 -5.56 -14.98
C PHE A 21 -3.24 -5.95 -13.54
N MET A 22 -1.95 -6.09 -13.27
CA MET A 22 -1.48 -6.32 -11.89
C MET A 22 -1.80 -5.11 -10.99
N ALA A 23 -1.54 -3.89 -11.45
CA ALA A 23 -1.84 -2.67 -10.71
C ALA A 23 -3.37 -2.49 -10.49
N PHE A 24 -4.18 -2.86 -11.49
CA PHE A 24 -5.63 -2.95 -11.36
C PHE A 24 -6.03 -3.91 -10.22
N GLY A 25 -5.41 -5.08 -10.15
CA GLY A 25 -5.64 -6.05 -9.07
C GLY A 25 -5.31 -5.46 -7.69
N ILE A 26 -4.20 -4.70 -7.58
CA ILE A 26 -3.79 -3.99 -6.36
C ILE A 26 -4.88 -3.00 -5.93
N GLY A 27 -5.28 -2.08 -6.80
CA GLY A 27 -6.31 -1.09 -6.47
C GLY A 27 -7.66 -1.73 -6.14
N ALA A 28 -8.04 -2.81 -6.83
CA ALA A 28 -9.28 -3.54 -6.60
C ALA A 28 -9.34 -4.21 -5.21
N ASN A 29 -8.21 -4.74 -4.72
CA ASN A 29 -8.13 -5.45 -3.44
C ASN A 29 -7.79 -4.51 -2.29
N ASP A 30 -6.74 -3.72 -2.44
CA ASP A 30 -6.07 -3.07 -1.33
C ASP A 30 -6.60 -1.67 -1.00
N VAL A 31 -7.50 -1.08 -1.83
CA VAL A 31 -8.20 0.15 -1.44
C VAL A 31 -8.95 0.00 -0.11
N ALA A 32 -9.30 -1.23 0.27
CA ALA A 32 -9.88 -1.50 1.57
C ALA A 32 -8.90 -1.26 2.73
N ASN A 33 -7.59 -1.31 2.48
CA ASN A 33 -6.56 -1.03 3.46
C ASN A 33 -6.44 0.48 3.76
N SER A 34 -6.73 1.33 2.77
CA SER A 34 -6.71 2.78 2.94
C SER A 34 -8.06 3.37 3.36
N MET A 35 -9.18 2.76 2.94
CA MET A 35 -10.52 3.34 3.10
C MET A 35 -11.48 2.51 3.97
N GLY A 36 -11.13 1.26 4.30
CA GLY A 36 -12.03 0.35 5.00
C GLY A 36 -12.45 0.83 6.38
N THR A 37 -11.53 1.37 7.15
CA THR A 37 -11.76 1.93 8.49
C THR A 37 -12.62 3.18 8.45
N SER A 38 -12.37 4.08 7.50
CA SER A 38 -13.12 5.34 7.31
C SER A 38 -14.57 5.09 6.87
N VAL A 39 -14.78 4.13 5.96
CA VAL A 39 -16.13 3.71 5.56
C VAL A 39 -16.80 2.88 6.65
N GLY A 40 -16.04 2.00 7.33
CA GLY A 40 -16.53 1.15 8.42
C GLY A 40 -17.03 1.95 9.63
N SER A 41 -16.32 3.01 10.01
CA SER A 41 -16.72 3.95 11.07
C SER A 41 -17.81 4.95 10.64
N LYS A 42 -18.22 4.92 9.37
CA LYS A 42 -19.19 5.86 8.76
C LYS A 42 -18.70 7.32 8.71
N ALA A 43 -17.40 7.57 8.82
CA ALA A 43 -16.83 8.90 8.66
C ALA A 43 -16.99 9.43 7.23
N ILE A 44 -16.88 8.54 6.22
CA ILE A 44 -17.10 8.86 4.81
C ILE A 44 -17.94 7.80 4.11
N THR A 45 -18.56 8.20 3.01
CA THR A 45 -19.30 7.29 2.12
C THR A 45 -18.34 6.55 1.20
N ILE A 46 -18.77 5.40 0.64
CA ILE A 46 -17.96 4.65 -0.35
C ILE A 46 -17.59 5.52 -1.57
N LYS A 47 -18.49 6.40 -2.03
CA LYS A 47 -18.19 7.31 -3.15
C LYS A 47 -17.06 8.29 -2.80
N GLN A 48 -17.12 8.90 -1.63
CA GLN A 48 -16.07 9.80 -1.14
C GLN A 48 -14.75 9.04 -0.97
N ALA A 49 -14.79 7.83 -0.41
CA ALA A 49 -13.61 6.97 -0.26
C ALA A 49 -12.93 6.69 -1.61
N ILE A 50 -13.71 6.33 -2.64
CA ILE A 50 -13.17 6.07 -3.99
C ILE A 50 -12.51 7.33 -4.57
N ILE A 51 -13.11 8.50 -4.42
CA ILE A 51 -12.54 9.76 -4.94
C ILE A 51 -11.24 10.11 -4.21
N ILE A 52 -11.24 10.03 -2.88
CA ILE A 52 -10.06 10.31 -2.06
C ILE A 52 -8.95 9.32 -2.42
N ALA A 53 -9.25 8.02 -2.45
CA ALA A 53 -8.29 6.99 -2.81
C ALA A 53 -7.73 7.19 -4.21
N ALA A 54 -8.58 7.48 -5.22
CA ALA A 54 -8.13 7.69 -6.59
C ALA A 54 -7.09 8.82 -6.70
N ILE A 55 -7.30 9.92 -5.99
CA ILE A 55 -6.37 11.05 -5.99
C ILE A 55 -5.07 10.70 -5.26
N PHE A 56 -5.18 10.25 -4.02
CA PHE A 56 -4.02 10.11 -3.14
C PHE A 56 -3.21 8.84 -3.41
N GLU A 57 -3.83 7.72 -3.83
CA GLU A 57 -3.10 6.53 -4.25
C GLU A 57 -2.35 6.77 -5.56
N PHE A 58 -2.96 7.49 -6.53
CA PHE A 58 -2.24 7.89 -7.73
C PHE A 58 -1.04 8.79 -7.41
N LEU A 59 -1.24 9.82 -6.59
CA LEU A 59 -0.15 10.70 -6.19
C LEU A 59 0.96 9.94 -5.44
N GLY A 60 0.59 9.04 -4.52
CA GLY A 60 1.55 8.19 -3.81
C GLY A 60 2.35 7.30 -4.75
N ALA A 61 1.66 6.61 -5.67
CA ALA A 61 2.28 5.74 -6.67
C ALA A 61 3.24 6.49 -7.59
N PHE A 62 2.80 7.64 -8.13
CA PHE A 62 3.56 8.40 -9.09
C PHE A 62 4.73 9.17 -8.46
N LEU A 63 4.51 9.80 -7.30
CA LEU A 63 5.52 10.61 -6.65
C LEU A 63 6.51 9.81 -5.79
N ALA A 64 6.08 8.73 -5.13
CA ALA A 64 6.89 8.06 -4.12
C ALA A 64 7.05 6.53 -4.32
N GLY A 65 6.54 5.96 -5.43
CA GLY A 65 6.58 4.51 -5.69
C GLY A 65 7.94 3.93 -6.07
N GLY A 66 8.92 4.75 -6.42
CA GLY A 66 10.21 4.29 -6.97
C GLY A 66 11.11 3.57 -5.97
N GLU A 67 11.07 3.91 -4.69
CA GLU A 67 12.01 3.39 -3.69
C GLU A 67 11.80 1.89 -3.41
N VAL A 68 10.56 1.48 -3.12
CA VAL A 68 10.21 0.08 -2.86
C VAL A 68 10.37 -0.78 -4.11
N THR A 69 10.13 -0.22 -5.29
CA THR A 69 10.27 -0.87 -6.58
C THR A 69 11.67 -1.45 -6.78
N SER A 70 12.72 -0.75 -6.35
CA SER A 70 14.09 -1.22 -6.48
C SER A 70 14.35 -2.50 -5.67
N THR A 71 13.69 -2.66 -4.51
CA THR A 71 13.81 -3.85 -3.67
C THR A 71 13.10 -5.06 -4.29
N ILE A 72 11.91 -4.89 -4.84
CA ILE A 72 11.20 -5.98 -5.54
C ILE A 72 11.96 -6.39 -6.79
N ARG A 73 12.43 -5.41 -7.60
CA ARG A 73 13.16 -5.66 -8.84
C ARG A 73 14.46 -6.44 -8.64
N LYS A 74 15.18 -6.22 -7.54
CA LYS A 74 16.53 -6.77 -7.31
C LYS A 74 16.61 -7.69 -6.08
N GLY A 75 15.53 -7.77 -5.30
CA GLY A 75 15.59 -8.37 -3.97
C GLY A 75 15.36 -9.88 -3.94
N ILE A 76 14.48 -10.42 -4.77
CA ILE A 76 13.99 -11.79 -4.66
C ILE A 76 14.74 -12.73 -5.60
N VAL A 77 15.08 -12.24 -6.80
CA VAL A 77 15.82 -12.97 -7.83
C VAL A 77 17.24 -12.43 -7.90
N ASP A 78 18.24 -13.32 -7.98
CA ASP A 78 19.58 -12.90 -8.38
C ASP A 78 19.62 -12.72 -9.89
N PRO A 79 19.77 -11.48 -10.39
CA PRO A 79 19.81 -11.21 -11.82
C PRO A 79 20.93 -11.97 -12.56
N GLN A 80 22.02 -12.29 -11.86
CA GLN A 80 23.18 -12.99 -12.46
C GLN A 80 22.82 -14.39 -12.96
N LEU A 81 21.81 -15.03 -12.35
CA LEU A 81 21.36 -16.37 -12.77
C LEU A 81 20.73 -16.40 -14.16
N TYR A 82 20.37 -15.24 -14.70
CA TYR A 82 19.65 -15.11 -15.98
C TYR A 82 20.40 -14.29 -17.03
N MET A 83 21.67 -13.88 -16.79
CA MET A 83 22.42 -12.99 -17.69
C MET A 83 22.49 -13.49 -19.13
N ASN A 84 22.48 -14.81 -19.35
CA ASN A 84 22.50 -15.44 -20.65
C ASN A 84 21.15 -16.00 -21.11
N GLU A 85 20.08 -15.72 -20.35
CA GLU A 85 18.73 -16.26 -20.57
C GLU A 85 17.71 -15.12 -20.47
N THR A 86 17.92 -14.09 -21.23
CA THR A 86 17.14 -12.83 -21.22
C THR A 86 15.65 -13.08 -21.49
N ASN A 87 15.36 -13.95 -22.47
CA ASN A 87 13.99 -14.31 -22.83
C ASN A 87 13.26 -15.04 -21.69
N ILE A 88 13.94 -15.95 -21.00
CA ILE A 88 13.39 -16.67 -19.83
C ILE A 88 13.08 -15.69 -18.71
N PHE A 89 13.97 -14.72 -18.47
CA PHE A 89 13.74 -13.71 -17.44
C PHE A 89 12.52 -12.83 -17.75
N VAL A 90 12.41 -12.33 -18.99
CA VAL A 90 11.27 -11.50 -19.41
C VAL A 90 9.96 -12.26 -19.29
N ILE A 91 9.88 -13.51 -19.80
CA ILE A 91 8.69 -14.36 -19.67
C ILE A 91 8.36 -14.65 -18.20
N GLY A 92 9.38 -14.87 -17.37
CA GLY A 92 9.20 -15.06 -15.93
C GLY A 92 8.56 -13.86 -15.24
N MET A 93 9.03 -12.65 -15.54
CA MET A 93 8.47 -11.42 -14.98
C MET A 93 7.03 -11.16 -15.50
N LEU A 94 6.76 -11.39 -16.79
CA LEU A 94 5.40 -11.33 -17.34
C LEU A 94 4.46 -12.33 -16.66
N SER A 95 4.94 -13.55 -16.44
CA SER A 95 4.17 -14.61 -15.74
C SER A 95 3.86 -14.24 -14.31
N ALA A 96 4.84 -13.66 -13.59
CA ALA A 96 4.65 -13.22 -12.21
C ALA A 96 3.61 -12.09 -12.10
N LEU A 97 3.66 -11.11 -13.02
CA LEU A 97 2.66 -10.03 -13.09
C LEU A 97 1.25 -10.58 -13.40
N LEU A 98 1.15 -11.47 -14.38
CA LEU A 98 -0.12 -12.06 -14.78
C LEU A 98 -0.73 -12.94 -13.67
N ALA A 99 0.12 -13.71 -12.98
CA ALA A 99 -0.27 -14.52 -11.83
C ALA A 99 -0.78 -13.66 -10.68
N GLY A 100 -0.03 -12.61 -10.33
CA GLY A 100 -0.42 -11.68 -9.28
C GLY A 100 -1.73 -10.97 -9.59
N GLY A 101 -1.86 -10.40 -10.78
CA GLY A 101 -3.09 -9.74 -11.23
C GLY A 101 -4.29 -10.67 -11.22
N THR A 102 -4.13 -11.92 -11.71
CA THR A 102 -5.18 -12.93 -11.73
C THR A 102 -5.64 -13.32 -10.31
N TRP A 103 -4.70 -13.57 -9.39
CA TRP A 103 -5.04 -13.89 -8.01
C TRP A 103 -5.78 -12.76 -7.32
N LEU A 104 -5.28 -11.52 -7.46
CA LEU A 104 -5.91 -10.34 -6.88
C LEU A 104 -7.30 -10.06 -7.47
N TYR A 105 -7.47 -10.25 -8.77
CA TYR A 105 -8.77 -10.13 -9.43
C TYR A 105 -9.78 -11.14 -8.86
N VAL A 106 -9.40 -12.42 -8.76
CA VAL A 106 -10.25 -13.49 -8.19
C VAL A 106 -10.59 -13.19 -6.73
N ALA A 107 -9.61 -12.76 -5.93
CA ALA A 107 -9.81 -12.38 -4.53
C ALA A 107 -10.78 -11.19 -4.39
N SER A 108 -10.60 -10.15 -5.22
CA SER A 108 -11.44 -8.95 -5.22
C SER A 108 -12.90 -9.26 -5.61
N LEU A 109 -13.12 -10.13 -6.61
CA LEU A 109 -14.47 -10.57 -6.98
C LEU A 109 -15.19 -11.25 -5.82
N ARG A 110 -14.46 -11.98 -4.95
CA ARG A 110 -14.98 -12.66 -3.76
C ARG A 110 -14.98 -11.78 -2.50
N GLY A 111 -14.47 -10.56 -2.59
CA GLY A 111 -14.32 -9.66 -1.44
C GLY A 111 -13.33 -10.18 -0.39
N TRP A 112 -12.33 -10.96 -0.80
CA TRP A 112 -11.27 -11.46 0.08
C TRP A 112 -10.14 -10.44 0.19
N PRO A 113 -9.82 -9.91 1.38
CA PRO A 113 -8.65 -9.08 1.58
C PRO A 113 -7.41 -9.97 1.65
N VAL A 114 -6.59 -9.94 0.60
CA VAL A 114 -5.33 -10.68 0.52
C VAL A 114 -4.16 -9.72 0.45
N SER A 115 -2.93 -10.18 0.72
CA SER A 115 -1.74 -9.35 0.62
C SER A 115 -1.19 -9.34 -0.80
N THR A 116 -1.11 -8.18 -1.43
CA THR A 116 -0.51 -8.00 -2.75
C THR A 116 1.00 -8.26 -2.73
N THR A 117 1.67 -7.87 -1.64
CA THR A 117 3.11 -8.15 -1.47
C THR A 117 3.38 -9.65 -1.34
N HIS A 118 2.56 -10.40 -0.60
CA HIS A 118 2.67 -11.87 -0.56
C HIS A 118 2.44 -12.47 -1.93
N THR A 119 1.48 -11.95 -2.68
CA THR A 119 1.15 -12.42 -4.02
C THR A 119 2.35 -12.31 -4.95
N ILE A 120 2.96 -11.12 -5.05
CA ILE A 120 4.08 -10.93 -5.99
C ILE A 120 5.35 -11.63 -5.53
N VAL A 121 5.63 -11.67 -4.23
CA VAL A 121 6.77 -12.43 -3.69
C VAL A 121 6.60 -13.91 -3.99
N GLY A 122 5.43 -14.48 -3.74
CA GLY A 122 5.10 -15.86 -4.09
C GLY A 122 5.22 -16.13 -5.59
N SER A 123 4.73 -15.20 -6.42
CA SER A 123 4.83 -15.29 -7.88
C SER A 123 6.27 -15.32 -8.36
N ILE A 124 7.12 -14.45 -7.87
CA ILE A 124 8.54 -14.41 -8.25
C ILE A 124 9.27 -15.67 -7.74
N ILE A 125 8.97 -16.14 -6.52
CA ILE A 125 9.51 -17.40 -6.02
C ILE A 125 9.10 -18.56 -6.95
N GLY A 126 7.84 -18.65 -7.36
CA GLY A 126 7.35 -19.66 -8.28
C GLY A 126 8.12 -19.69 -9.61
N PHE A 127 8.42 -18.52 -10.15
CA PHE A 127 9.27 -18.40 -11.35
C PHE A 127 10.68 -18.95 -11.14
N VAL A 128 11.35 -18.56 -10.04
CA VAL A 128 12.71 -19.06 -9.76
C VAL A 128 12.72 -20.56 -9.52
N LEU A 129 11.73 -21.08 -8.78
CA LEU A 129 11.62 -22.51 -8.50
C LEU A 129 11.51 -23.36 -9.78
N ILE A 130 10.68 -22.94 -10.75
CA ILE A 130 10.51 -23.71 -12.00
C ILE A 130 11.68 -23.60 -12.95
N THR A 131 12.45 -22.51 -12.89
CA THR A 131 13.54 -22.27 -13.84
C THR A 131 14.91 -22.66 -13.32
N LYS A 132 15.17 -22.45 -12.04
CA LYS A 132 16.52 -22.61 -11.45
C LYS A 132 16.53 -23.49 -10.19
N GLY A 133 15.38 -23.90 -9.70
CA GLY A 133 15.27 -24.75 -8.50
C GLY A 133 15.29 -23.98 -7.17
N VAL A 134 15.20 -24.72 -6.07
CA VAL A 134 15.03 -24.17 -4.72
C VAL A 134 16.26 -23.40 -4.22
N ASP A 135 17.46 -23.83 -4.60
CA ASP A 135 18.71 -23.23 -4.15
C ASP A 135 18.99 -21.87 -4.79
N ALA A 136 18.32 -21.56 -5.90
CA ALA A 136 18.43 -20.28 -6.60
C ALA A 136 17.60 -19.16 -5.99
N VAL A 137 16.67 -19.46 -5.07
CA VAL A 137 15.88 -18.47 -4.37
C VAL A 137 16.73 -17.77 -3.31
N SER A 138 16.73 -16.45 -3.31
CA SER A 138 17.43 -15.64 -2.28
C SER A 138 16.72 -15.70 -0.93
N TRP A 139 16.70 -16.87 -0.27
CA TRP A 139 15.96 -17.13 0.98
C TRP A 139 16.27 -16.13 2.10
N GLY A 140 17.51 -15.63 2.19
CA GLY A 140 17.87 -14.58 3.17
C GLY A 140 17.09 -13.29 2.93
N LYS A 141 16.91 -12.86 1.67
CA LYS A 141 16.12 -11.68 1.34
C LYS A 141 14.62 -11.93 1.51
N VAL A 142 14.13 -13.10 1.11
CA VAL A 142 12.74 -13.53 1.35
C VAL A 142 12.45 -13.55 2.85
N GLY A 143 13.38 -14.06 3.66
CA GLY A 143 13.27 -14.05 5.12
C GLY A 143 13.17 -12.64 5.71
N ASN A 144 13.97 -11.68 5.22
CA ASN A 144 13.89 -10.29 5.64
C ASN A 144 12.53 -9.65 5.28
N ILE A 145 12.00 -9.95 4.09
CA ILE A 145 10.68 -9.51 3.68
C ILE A 145 9.61 -10.15 4.59
N ALA A 146 9.69 -11.46 4.84
CA ALA A 146 8.77 -12.16 5.73
C ALA A 146 8.81 -11.64 7.16
N MET A 147 9.98 -11.23 7.67
CA MET A 147 10.09 -10.57 8.99
C MET A 147 9.31 -9.25 9.01
N SER A 148 9.30 -8.49 7.91
CA SER A 148 8.53 -7.25 7.83
C SER A 148 7.01 -7.49 7.94
N TRP A 149 6.52 -8.67 7.55
CA TRP A 149 5.11 -9.05 7.66
C TRP A 149 4.67 -9.33 9.10
N VAL A 150 5.62 -9.59 9.99
CA VAL A 150 5.39 -9.76 11.44
C VAL A 150 5.63 -8.45 12.17
N THR A 151 6.73 -7.76 11.85
CA THR A 151 7.11 -6.53 12.56
C THR A 151 6.20 -5.35 12.24
N SER A 152 5.72 -5.23 10.98
CA SER A 152 4.85 -4.11 10.60
C SER A 152 3.50 -4.10 11.32
N PRO A 153 2.73 -5.21 11.46
CA PRO A 153 1.50 -5.18 12.23
C PRO A 153 1.74 -4.97 13.73
N LEU A 154 2.83 -5.47 14.29
CA LEU A 154 3.19 -5.23 15.69
C LEU A 154 3.49 -3.76 15.94
N PHE A 155 4.29 -3.13 15.07
CA PHE A 155 4.61 -1.72 15.18
C PHE A 155 3.36 -0.84 15.01
N SER A 156 2.57 -1.09 13.96
CA SER A 156 1.31 -0.39 13.72
C SER A 156 0.33 -0.57 14.88
N GLY A 157 0.19 -1.79 15.41
CA GLY A 157 -0.70 -2.08 16.53
C GLY A 157 -0.29 -1.34 17.81
N THR A 158 1.00 -1.34 18.14
CA THR A 158 1.55 -0.61 19.30
C THR A 158 1.34 0.89 19.15
N LEU A 159 1.61 1.45 17.97
CA LEU A 159 1.41 2.86 17.69
C LEU A 159 -0.08 3.24 17.76
N ALA A 160 -0.96 2.42 17.19
CA ALA A 160 -2.41 2.62 17.19
C ALA A 160 -2.97 2.58 18.61
N PHE A 161 -2.52 1.64 19.43
CA PHE A 161 -2.86 1.58 20.86
C PHE A 161 -2.47 2.90 21.57
N GLY A 162 -1.22 3.35 21.38
CA GLY A 162 -0.73 4.59 22.01
C GLY A 162 -1.49 5.84 21.54
N LEU A 163 -1.78 5.94 20.22
CA LEU A 163 -2.53 7.05 19.64
C LEU A 163 -3.96 7.11 20.19
N TYR A 164 -4.65 5.96 20.28
CA TYR A 164 -6.00 5.93 20.84
C TYR A 164 -6.00 6.30 22.31
N ILE A 165 -5.08 5.79 23.14
CA ILE A 165 -4.95 6.18 24.56
C ILE A 165 -4.65 7.67 24.69
N SER A 166 -3.82 8.23 23.81
CA SER A 166 -3.55 9.67 23.74
C SER A 166 -4.82 10.47 23.43
N ALA A 167 -5.55 10.10 22.38
CA ALA A 167 -6.82 10.74 22.01
C ALA A 167 -7.88 10.61 23.12
N LYS A 168 -7.95 9.44 23.76
CA LYS A 168 -8.84 9.20 24.89
C LYS A 168 -8.56 10.16 26.06
N LYS A 169 -7.30 10.22 26.51
CA LYS A 169 -6.90 11.08 27.65
C LYS A 169 -6.97 12.58 27.33
N LEU A 170 -6.61 12.98 26.11
CA LEU A 170 -6.57 14.40 25.74
C LEU A 170 -7.92 14.95 25.31
N ILE A 171 -8.84 14.10 24.81
CA ILE A 171 -10.09 14.53 24.22
C ILE A 171 -11.29 13.84 24.87
N LEU A 172 -11.40 12.50 24.76
CA LEU A 172 -12.64 11.78 25.07
C LEU A 172 -13.01 11.78 26.54
N ASP A 173 -12.01 11.63 27.43
CA ASP A 173 -12.19 11.56 28.90
C ASP A 173 -12.14 12.96 29.56
N ARG A 174 -12.16 14.07 28.79
CA ARG A 174 -12.17 15.42 29.37
C ARG A 174 -13.55 15.82 29.82
N SER A 175 -13.62 16.69 30.81
CA SER A 175 -14.90 17.28 31.32
C SER A 175 -15.67 18.04 30.23
N ASN A 176 -14.95 18.63 29.26
CA ASN A 176 -15.54 19.24 28.06
C ASN A 176 -14.84 18.67 26.80
N PRO A 177 -15.29 17.48 26.34
CA PRO A 177 -14.63 16.80 25.22
C PRO A 177 -14.74 17.56 23.89
N GLY A 178 -15.81 18.35 23.68
CA GLY A 178 -15.98 19.17 22.47
C GLY A 178 -14.94 20.27 22.34
N GLU A 179 -14.65 20.99 23.43
CA GLU A 179 -13.59 22.00 23.45
C GLU A 179 -12.20 21.36 23.33
N ALA A 180 -12.00 20.22 23.98
CA ALA A 180 -10.78 19.46 23.85
C ALA A 180 -10.55 18.99 22.40
N ALA A 181 -11.60 18.53 21.70
CA ALA A 181 -11.53 18.16 20.29
C ALA A 181 -11.09 19.35 19.40
N ILE A 182 -11.72 20.52 19.57
CA ILE A 182 -11.37 21.75 18.83
C ILE A 182 -9.91 22.15 19.10
N LYS A 183 -9.38 21.90 20.30
CA LYS A 183 -8.01 22.23 20.67
C LYS A 183 -6.98 21.23 20.15
N TYR A 184 -7.22 19.92 20.25
CA TYR A 184 -6.20 18.90 20.03
C TYR A 184 -6.29 18.22 18.67
N ILE A 185 -7.45 18.15 18.00
CA ILE A 185 -7.57 17.55 16.68
C ILE A 185 -6.68 18.24 15.62
N PRO A 186 -6.54 19.60 15.59
CA PRO A 186 -5.62 20.27 14.67
C PRO A 186 -4.16 19.82 14.82
N PHE A 187 -3.74 19.48 16.04
CA PHE A 187 -2.41 18.95 16.30
C PHE A 187 -2.23 17.53 15.70
N TYR A 188 -3.24 16.65 15.83
CA TYR A 188 -3.20 15.35 15.15
C TYR A 188 -3.19 15.48 13.63
N SER A 189 -3.96 16.41 13.06
CA SER A 189 -3.94 16.71 11.62
C SER A 189 -2.56 17.19 11.16
N PHE A 190 -1.91 18.05 11.95
CA PHE A 190 -0.53 18.48 11.71
C PHE A 190 0.42 17.28 11.68
N LEU A 191 0.34 16.37 12.66
CA LEU A 191 1.19 15.18 12.71
C LEU A 191 0.99 14.25 11.50
N VAL A 192 -0.26 14.02 11.08
CA VAL A 192 -0.57 13.24 9.87
C VAL A 192 0.08 13.87 8.64
N ALA A 193 -0.10 15.18 8.47
CA ALA A 193 0.47 15.92 7.34
C ALA A 193 2.00 15.91 7.36
N ALA A 194 2.63 15.97 8.55
CA ALA A 194 4.08 15.93 8.70
C ALA A 194 4.68 14.59 8.24
N VAL A 195 4.02 13.47 8.58
CA VAL A 195 4.45 12.13 8.16
C VAL A 195 4.48 12.02 6.64
N ILE A 196 3.42 12.47 5.94
CA ILE A 196 3.36 12.41 4.46
C ILE A 196 4.36 13.37 3.84
N SER A 197 4.43 14.59 4.35
CA SER A 197 5.32 15.63 3.82
C SER A 197 6.78 15.19 3.85
N LEU A 198 7.18 14.45 4.88
CA LEU A 198 8.55 13.93 5.00
C LEU A 198 8.91 13.02 3.82
N VAL A 199 8.06 12.04 3.49
CA VAL A 199 8.34 11.11 2.39
C VAL A 199 8.21 11.81 1.05
N THR A 200 7.20 12.66 0.88
CA THR A 200 7.02 13.41 -0.37
C THR A 200 8.23 14.28 -0.66
N ALA A 201 8.73 15.05 0.32
CA ALA A 201 9.86 15.93 0.13
C ALA A 201 11.19 15.20 -0.05
N ARG A 202 11.42 14.13 0.73
CA ARG A 202 12.70 13.40 0.70
C ARG A 202 12.86 12.48 -0.49
N LYS A 203 11.77 11.86 -0.93
CA LYS A 203 11.80 10.77 -1.90
C LYS A 203 10.92 11.04 -3.11
N GLY A 204 9.69 11.53 -2.88
CA GLY A 204 8.70 11.66 -3.92
C GLY A 204 9.10 12.67 -5.00
N LEU A 205 9.46 13.85 -4.61
CA LEU A 205 9.75 14.94 -5.55
C LEU A 205 11.06 14.74 -6.33
N LYS A 206 11.97 13.91 -5.83
CA LYS A 206 13.20 13.54 -6.54
C LYS A 206 12.90 12.83 -7.86
N HIS A 207 11.84 12.02 -7.94
CA HIS A 207 11.46 11.30 -9.17
C HIS A 207 10.91 12.24 -10.27
N VAL A 208 10.45 13.43 -9.89
CA VAL A 208 10.00 14.48 -10.83
C VAL A 208 11.04 15.59 -11.03
N GLY A 209 12.29 15.34 -10.62
CA GLY A 209 13.41 16.24 -10.85
C GLY A 209 13.53 17.38 -9.84
N VAL A 210 12.81 17.32 -8.71
CA VAL A 210 12.91 18.33 -7.63
C VAL A 210 13.66 17.72 -6.45
N GLU A 211 14.85 18.22 -6.18
CA GLU A 211 15.65 17.82 -5.03
C GLU A 211 15.68 18.96 -4.00
N PHE A 212 15.25 18.69 -2.80
CA PHE A 212 15.32 19.61 -1.67
C PHE A 212 16.57 19.36 -0.83
N SER A 213 17.21 20.44 -0.41
CA SER A 213 18.18 20.42 0.69
C SER A 213 17.47 20.05 2.01
N ASP A 214 18.24 19.64 3.03
CA ASP A 214 17.68 19.30 4.35
C ASP A 214 16.84 20.42 4.96
N ASN A 215 17.28 21.66 4.83
CA ASN A 215 16.55 22.83 5.34
C ASN A 215 15.24 23.07 4.59
N GLU A 216 15.22 22.87 3.28
CA GLU A 216 14.01 23.01 2.47
C GLU A 216 13.00 21.89 2.78
N VAL A 217 13.46 20.68 3.05
CA VAL A 217 12.61 19.58 3.53
C VAL A 217 11.93 19.96 4.85
N TYR A 218 12.69 20.42 5.84
CA TYR A 218 12.11 20.82 7.12
C TYR A 218 11.14 22.01 6.98
N LEU A 219 11.46 22.96 6.12
CA LEU A 219 10.58 24.08 5.82
C LEU A 219 9.29 23.62 5.14
N PHE A 220 9.38 22.74 4.14
CA PHE A 220 8.22 22.16 3.46
C PHE A 220 7.30 21.43 4.45
N ILE A 221 7.88 20.57 5.31
CA ILE A 221 7.13 19.86 6.35
C ILE A 221 6.41 20.86 7.27
N ALA A 222 7.16 21.86 7.78
CA ALA A 222 6.60 22.82 8.72
C ALA A 222 5.45 23.64 8.08
N ILE A 223 5.63 24.14 6.87
CA ILE A 223 4.62 24.95 6.17
C ILE A 223 3.38 24.09 5.86
N PHE A 224 3.55 22.96 5.17
CA PHE A 224 2.43 22.14 4.74
C PHE A 224 1.63 21.59 5.92
N SER A 225 2.32 21.09 6.94
CA SER A 225 1.64 20.56 8.14
C SER A 225 0.92 21.62 8.92
N SER A 226 1.50 22.83 9.01
CA SER A 226 0.85 23.99 9.64
C SER A 226 -0.40 24.40 8.88
N LEU A 227 -0.36 24.44 7.55
CA LEU A 227 -1.53 24.76 6.73
C LEU A 227 -2.68 23.75 6.96
N VAL A 228 -2.37 22.46 6.99
CA VAL A 228 -3.37 21.41 7.28
C VAL A 228 -3.94 21.55 8.69
N GLY A 229 -3.09 21.77 9.69
CA GLY A 229 -3.51 22.00 11.08
C GLY A 229 -4.39 23.25 11.22
N LEU A 230 -4.01 24.35 10.59
CA LEU A 230 -4.79 25.62 10.60
C LEU A 230 -6.12 25.46 9.88
N ALA A 231 -6.16 24.80 8.71
CA ALA A 231 -7.39 24.50 7.98
C ALA A 231 -8.34 23.66 8.84
N THR A 232 -7.81 22.62 9.49
CA THR A 232 -8.58 21.80 10.44
C THR A 232 -9.11 22.64 11.62
N SER A 233 -8.25 23.49 12.20
CA SER A 233 -8.66 24.39 13.30
C SER A 233 -9.79 25.33 12.87
N PHE A 234 -9.66 25.97 11.71
CA PHE A 234 -10.66 26.86 11.15
C PHE A 234 -12.00 26.14 10.94
N PHE A 235 -11.99 24.95 10.33
CA PHE A 235 -13.19 24.16 10.11
C PHE A 235 -13.87 23.78 11.43
N LEU A 236 -13.11 23.29 12.41
CA LEU A 236 -13.69 22.88 13.71
C LEU A 236 -14.30 24.07 14.47
N ARG A 237 -13.64 25.22 14.44
CA ARG A 237 -14.16 26.44 15.08
C ARG A 237 -15.46 26.92 14.43
N ASN A 238 -15.55 26.86 13.10
CA ASN A 238 -16.77 27.24 12.39
C ASN A 238 -17.93 26.25 12.62
N ASN A 239 -17.62 25.00 13.00
CA ASN A 239 -18.62 23.98 13.32
C ASN A 239 -18.73 23.71 14.83
N LYS A 240 -18.32 24.66 15.69
CA LYS A 240 -18.29 24.51 17.14
C LYS A 240 -19.63 24.05 17.71
N GLU A 241 -20.75 24.64 17.28
CA GLU A 241 -22.08 24.27 17.76
C GLU A 241 -22.39 22.78 17.45
N GLN A 242 -22.04 22.27 16.31
CA GLN A 242 -22.24 20.88 15.95
C GLN A 242 -21.37 19.95 16.79
N ILE A 243 -20.12 20.35 17.06
CA ILE A 243 -19.16 19.57 17.87
C ILE A 243 -19.61 19.52 19.35
N MET A 244 -20.26 20.55 19.85
CA MET A 244 -20.75 20.61 21.23
C MET A 244 -22.06 19.84 21.45
N ARG A 245 -22.72 19.35 20.39
CA ARG A 245 -23.90 18.48 20.49
C ARG A 245 -23.52 17.03 20.79
N GLU A 246 -24.47 16.23 21.19
CA GLU A 246 -24.30 14.78 21.34
C GLU A 246 -23.86 14.15 20.06
N GLY A 247 -22.80 13.31 20.10
CA GLY A 247 -22.17 12.72 18.90
C GLY A 247 -21.23 13.65 18.12
N GLY A 248 -21.13 14.94 18.48
CA GLY A 248 -20.32 15.92 17.73
C GLY A 248 -18.81 15.69 17.83
N ILE A 249 -18.34 14.96 18.84
CA ILE A 249 -16.94 14.58 18.97
C ILE A 249 -16.54 13.59 17.86
N GLU A 250 -17.38 12.59 17.60
CA GLU A 250 -17.13 11.63 16.52
C GLU A 250 -17.25 12.30 15.14
N PHE A 251 -18.08 13.35 14.99
CA PHE A 251 -18.06 14.19 13.78
C PHE A 251 -16.70 14.90 13.60
N ALA A 252 -16.13 15.45 14.67
CA ALA A 252 -14.82 16.09 14.63
C ALA A 252 -13.70 15.09 14.29
N PHE A 253 -13.75 13.87 14.84
CA PHE A 253 -12.86 12.78 14.43
C PHE A 253 -13.12 12.30 13.01
N GLY A 254 -14.35 12.40 12.50
CA GLY A 254 -14.67 12.11 11.10
C GLY A 254 -13.90 13.00 10.12
N LEU A 255 -13.74 14.30 10.44
CA LEU A 255 -12.88 15.19 9.66
C LEU A 255 -11.41 14.75 9.71
N LEU A 256 -10.93 14.39 10.91
CA LEU A 256 -9.57 13.91 11.09
C LEU A 256 -9.33 12.60 10.31
N MET A 257 -10.34 11.74 10.21
CA MET A 257 -10.29 10.54 9.38
C MET A 257 -10.17 10.83 7.89
N ILE A 258 -10.76 11.91 7.38
CA ILE A 258 -10.55 12.30 5.98
C ILE A 258 -9.07 12.61 5.73
N VAL A 259 -8.43 13.30 6.65
CA VAL A 259 -7.00 13.62 6.58
C VAL A 259 -6.16 12.36 6.68
N SER A 260 -6.44 11.48 7.66
CA SER A 260 -5.68 10.24 7.84
C SER A 260 -5.91 9.22 6.72
N ALA A 261 -7.13 9.12 6.17
CA ALA A 261 -7.43 8.27 5.03
C ALA A 261 -6.71 8.74 3.76
N SER A 262 -6.64 10.06 3.53
CA SER A 262 -5.85 10.64 2.44
C SER A 262 -4.36 10.30 2.60
N ALA A 263 -3.87 10.37 3.83
CA ALA A 263 -2.52 9.98 4.20
C ALA A 263 -2.26 8.49 3.94
N MET A 264 -3.18 7.65 4.38
CA MET A 264 -3.07 6.20 4.20
C MET A 264 -3.15 5.81 2.73
N ALA A 265 -4.01 6.47 1.93
CA ALA A 265 -4.10 6.24 0.50
C ALA A 265 -2.78 6.61 -0.21
N PHE A 266 -2.19 7.76 0.14
CA PHE A 266 -0.87 8.15 -0.39
C PHE A 266 0.22 7.14 0.01
N ALA A 267 0.28 6.75 1.28
CA ALA A 267 1.24 5.78 1.79
C ALA A 267 1.09 4.41 1.10
N HIS A 268 -0.15 3.94 0.94
CA HIS A 268 -0.49 2.71 0.24
C HIS A 268 -0.04 2.76 -1.22
N GLY A 269 -0.44 3.79 -1.98
CA GLY A 269 -0.01 3.97 -3.37
C GLY A 269 1.51 3.97 -3.51
N SER A 270 2.25 4.62 -2.59
CA SER A 270 3.70 4.69 -2.61
C SER A 270 4.40 3.34 -2.36
N ASN A 271 3.82 2.47 -1.56
CA ASN A 271 4.37 1.15 -1.24
C ASN A 271 3.94 0.09 -2.25
N ASP A 272 2.64 -0.02 -2.48
CA ASP A 272 2.07 -1.19 -3.14
C ASP A 272 2.12 -1.13 -4.66
N VAL A 273 2.25 0.06 -5.26
CA VAL A 273 2.52 0.18 -6.70
C VAL A 273 3.77 -0.60 -7.09
N ALA A 274 4.76 -0.71 -6.21
CA ALA A 274 6.00 -1.44 -6.45
C ALA A 274 5.78 -2.92 -6.78
N ASN A 275 4.71 -3.51 -6.28
CA ASN A 275 4.33 -4.90 -6.56
C ASN A 275 3.97 -5.12 -8.05
N ALA A 276 3.48 -4.09 -8.73
CA ALA A 276 3.22 -4.13 -10.18
C ALA A 276 4.42 -3.60 -10.98
N ILE A 277 4.94 -2.44 -10.58
CA ILE A 277 5.97 -1.78 -11.38
C ILE A 277 7.38 -2.36 -11.17
N GLY A 278 7.62 -3.15 -10.11
CA GLY A 278 8.92 -3.82 -9.90
C GLY A 278 9.28 -4.77 -11.04
N PRO A 279 8.48 -5.80 -11.29
CA PRO A 279 8.71 -6.71 -12.43
C PRO A 279 8.56 -6.00 -13.77
N LEU A 280 7.64 -5.05 -13.94
CA LEU A 280 7.50 -4.25 -15.16
C LEU A 280 8.77 -3.45 -15.46
N ALA A 281 9.32 -2.74 -14.48
CA ALA A 281 10.55 -1.99 -14.62
C ALA A 281 11.77 -2.90 -14.89
N ALA A 282 11.75 -4.14 -14.40
CA ALA A 282 12.77 -5.13 -14.74
C ALA A 282 12.72 -5.50 -16.23
N ILE A 283 11.53 -5.72 -16.78
CA ILE A 283 11.35 -5.99 -18.22
C ILE A 283 11.78 -4.78 -19.05
N VAL A 284 11.33 -3.59 -18.71
CA VAL A 284 11.67 -2.34 -19.40
C VAL A 284 13.19 -2.14 -19.42
N SER A 285 13.85 -2.34 -18.27
CA SER A 285 15.31 -2.24 -18.17
C SER A 285 16.03 -3.20 -19.11
N VAL A 286 15.55 -4.44 -19.21
CA VAL A 286 16.13 -5.45 -20.13
C VAL A 286 15.93 -5.06 -21.59
N VAL A 287 14.74 -4.57 -21.94
CA VAL A 287 14.45 -4.16 -23.32
C VAL A 287 15.27 -2.94 -23.73
N ASP A 288 15.45 -1.96 -22.83
CA ASP A 288 16.16 -0.71 -23.11
C ASP A 288 17.69 -0.88 -23.14
N THR A 289 18.23 -1.72 -22.24
CA THR A 289 19.70 -1.83 -22.06
C THR A 289 20.30 -3.15 -22.55
N GLY A 290 19.47 -4.16 -22.80
CA GLY A 290 19.91 -5.53 -23.08
C GLY A 290 20.50 -6.25 -21.86
N GLU A 291 20.51 -5.62 -20.68
CA GLU A 291 21.14 -6.16 -19.45
C GLU A 291 20.13 -6.40 -18.33
N ILE A 292 20.22 -7.56 -17.71
CA ILE A 292 19.43 -7.91 -16.54
C ILE A 292 20.08 -7.27 -15.31
N GLY A 293 19.29 -6.60 -14.47
CA GLY A 293 19.77 -6.02 -13.21
C GLY A 293 20.44 -4.64 -13.34
N SER A 294 20.36 -3.97 -14.50
CA SER A 294 20.86 -2.61 -14.65
C SER A 294 20.26 -1.66 -13.60
N LYS A 295 21.04 -0.64 -13.20
CA LYS A 295 20.61 0.40 -12.24
C LYS A 295 19.80 1.52 -12.92
N ALA A 296 19.21 1.26 -14.10
CA ALA A 296 18.43 2.26 -14.81
C ALA A 296 17.33 2.86 -13.92
N ALA A 297 17.15 4.16 -14.01
CA ALA A 297 16.06 4.85 -13.35
C ALA A 297 14.72 4.29 -13.84
N ILE A 298 13.73 4.28 -12.97
CA ILE A 298 12.38 3.85 -13.36
C ILE A 298 11.78 4.92 -14.25
N SER A 299 11.38 4.53 -15.46
CA SER A 299 10.78 5.46 -16.40
C SER A 299 9.44 6.01 -15.87
N PRO A 300 9.15 7.32 -15.97
CA PRO A 300 7.92 7.92 -15.47
C PRO A 300 6.63 7.27 -16.02
N TRP A 301 6.65 6.75 -17.26
CA TRP A 301 5.49 6.07 -17.81
C TRP A 301 5.15 4.77 -17.08
N VAL A 302 6.15 4.08 -16.52
CA VAL A 302 5.95 2.86 -15.71
C VAL A 302 5.19 3.19 -14.43
N LEU A 303 5.59 4.27 -13.75
CA LEU A 303 4.89 4.79 -12.56
C LEU A 303 3.46 5.22 -12.90
N PHE A 304 3.28 5.88 -14.04
CA PHE A 304 1.99 6.32 -14.53
C PHE A 304 1.05 5.13 -14.80
N VAL A 305 1.52 4.10 -15.50
CA VAL A 305 0.77 2.86 -15.76
C VAL A 305 0.34 2.19 -14.45
N GLY A 306 1.27 2.09 -13.48
CA GLY A 306 0.97 1.57 -12.15
C GLY A 306 -0.10 2.38 -11.42
N GLY A 307 0.06 3.69 -11.35
CA GLY A 307 -0.89 4.60 -10.69
C GLY A 307 -2.29 4.57 -11.31
N ILE A 308 -2.39 4.64 -12.63
CA ILE A 308 -3.66 4.56 -13.34
C ILE A 308 -4.31 3.18 -13.17
N GLY A 309 -3.52 2.10 -13.23
CA GLY A 309 -4.03 0.74 -12.98
C GLY A 309 -4.68 0.63 -11.60
N ILE A 310 -4.02 1.13 -10.55
CA ILE A 310 -4.58 1.19 -9.18
C ILE A 310 -5.91 1.94 -9.17
N VAL A 311 -5.98 3.14 -9.79
CA VAL A 311 -7.20 3.95 -9.84
C VAL A 311 -8.35 3.22 -10.54
N PHE A 312 -8.09 2.54 -11.66
CA PHE A 312 -9.12 1.75 -12.34
C PHE A 312 -9.62 0.58 -11.50
N GLY A 313 -8.70 -0.12 -10.80
CA GLY A 313 -9.05 -1.23 -9.93
C GLY A 313 -9.94 -0.81 -8.76
N LEU A 314 -9.54 0.21 -8.03
CA LEU A 314 -10.29 0.72 -6.88
C LEU A 314 -11.67 1.29 -7.26
N ALA A 315 -11.76 1.96 -8.41
CA ALA A 315 -13.01 2.54 -8.88
C ALA A 315 -14.04 1.48 -9.32
N THR A 316 -13.59 0.34 -9.84
CA THR A 316 -14.47 -0.71 -10.38
C THR A 316 -14.83 -1.78 -9.35
N LEU A 317 -13.87 -2.37 -8.67
CA LEU A 317 -14.07 -3.52 -7.78
C LEU A 317 -13.86 -3.20 -6.30
N GLY A 318 -13.17 -2.11 -5.96
CA GLY A 318 -12.76 -1.79 -4.58
C GLY A 318 -13.90 -1.76 -3.58
N SER A 319 -15.09 -1.33 -3.98
CA SER A 319 -16.26 -1.28 -3.09
C SER A 319 -16.64 -2.63 -2.49
N ARG A 320 -16.30 -3.76 -3.15
CA ARG A 320 -16.60 -5.11 -2.67
C ARG A 320 -15.72 -5.46 -1.46
N VAL A 321 -14.43 -5.15 -1.54
CA VAL A 321 -13.46 -5.48 -0.47
C VAL A 321 -13.59 -4.48 0.69
N ILE A 322 -13.83 -3.19 0.42
CA ILE A 322 -14.11 -2.17 1.45
C ILE A 322 -15.25 -2.62 2.39
N LYS A 323 -16.36 -3.14 1.83
CA LYS A 323 -17.50 -3.63 2.62
C LYS A 323 -17.12 -4.79 3.54
N THR A 324 -16.15 -5.60 3.14
CA THR A 324 -15.71 -6.76 3.93
C THR A 324 -14.80 -6.33 5.08
N VAL A 325 -13.80 -5.50 4.84
CA VAL A 325 -12.79 -5.09 5.82
C VAL A 325 -13.40 -4.17 6.89
N GLY A 326 -14.21 -3.19 6.47
CA GLY A 326 -14.73 -2.16 7.37
C GLY A 326 -15.66 -2.62 8.50
N ARG A 327 -16.06 -3.91 8.52
CA ARG A 327 -17.09 -4.40 9.46
C ARG A 327 -16.73 -5.64 10.26
N LYS A 328 -15.59 -6.31 10.02
CA LYS A 328 -15.39 -7.69 10.49
C LYS A 328 -14.40 -7.88 11.63
N ILE A 329 -13.58 -6.91 11.98
CA ILE A 329 -12.51 -7.08 12.99
C ILE A 329 -12.96 -6.53 14.35
N THR A 330 -13.44 -5.30 14.36
CA THR A 330 -14.00 -4.61 15.53
C THR A 330 -14.99 -3.53 15.08
N ALA A 331 -15.93 -3.17 15.93
CA ALA A 331 -16.82 -2.04 15.67
C ALA A 331 -16.05 -0.72 15.83
N LEU A 332 -15.74 -0.09 14.71
CA LEU A 332 -14.97 1.15 14.65
C LEU A 332 -15.87 2.38 14.82
N THR A 333 -15.46 3.29 15.69
CA THR A 333 -15.90 4.69 15.69
C THR A 333 -14.87 5.53 14.92
N PRO A 334 -15.19 6.77 14.49
CA PRO A 334 -14.20 7.66 13.88
C PRO A 334 -12.94 7.87 14.71
N SER A 335 -13.03 7.95 16.01
CA SER A 335 -11.87 8.10 16.91
C SER A 335 -10.93 6.86 16.92
N LEU A 336 -11.52 5.65 16.93
CA LEU A 336 -10.76 4.39 16.79
C LEU A 336 -10.17 4.25 15.39
N GLY A 337 -10.97 4.54 14.36
CA GLY A 337 -10.56 4.46 12.95
C GLY A 337 -9.40 5.38 12.65
N PHE A 338 -9.45 6.63 13.07
CA PHE A 338 -8.34 7.58 12.95
C PHE A 338 -7.05 7.03 13.56
N SER A 339 -7.11 6.50 14.79
CA SER A 339 -5.91 6.01 15.47
C SER A 339 -5.29 4.81 14.75
N ALA A 340 -6.12 3.91 14.23
CA ALA A 340 -5.67 2.78 13.41
C ALA A 340 -5.09 3.23 12.07
N GLU A 341 -5.74 4.15 11.34
CA GLU A 341 -5.27 4.66 10.05
C GLU A 341 -3.97 5.44 10.18
N MET A 342 -3.87 6.35 11.15
CA MET A 342 -2.65 7.14 11.35
C MET A 342 -1.45 6.24 11.69
N ALA A 343 -1.65 5.25 12.56
CA ALA A 343 -0.60 4.28 12.89
C ALA A 343 -0.17 3.47 11.67
N THR A 344 -1.15 3.01 10.89
CA THR A 344 -0.90 2.26 9.66
C THR A 344 -0.17 3.11 8.64
N ALA A 345 -0.66 4.31 8.34
CA ALA A 345 -0.04 5.23 7.40
C ALA A 345 1.41 5.56 7.81
N SER A 346 1.64 5.86 9.09
CA SER A 346 2.99 6.14 9.61
C SER A 346 3.93 4.95 9.46
N THR A 347 3.44 3.72 9.69
CA THR A 347 4.23 2.49 9.53
C THR A 347 4.56 2.24 8.06
N VAL A 348 3.57 2.38 7.15
CA VAL A 348 3.76 2.18 5.71
C VAL A 348 4.70 3.24 5.14
N VAL A 349 4.55 4.50 5.54
CA VAL A 349 5.43 5.61 5.14
C VAL A 349 6.87 5.35 5.59
N ALA A 350 7.08 4.92 6.83
CA ALA A 350 8.42 4.59 7.34
C ALA A 350 9.05 3.43 6.56
N ALA A 351 8.27 2.38 6.25
CA ALA A 351 8.74 1.26 5.44
C ALA A 351 9.08 1.69 4.01
N SER A 352 8.23 2.50 3.37
CA SER A 352 8.48 3.05 2.03
C SER A 352 9.74 3.91 2.00
N TYR A 353 9.95 4.73 3.03
CA TYR A 353 11.16 5.54 3.18
C TYR A 353 12.43 4.69 3.26
N LEU A 354 12.35 3.54 3.92
CA LEU A 354 13.45 2.58 4.05
C LEU A 354 13.56 1.61 2.86
N GLY A 355 12.64 1.69 1.89
CA GLY A 355 12.59 0.79 0.73
C GLY A 355 12.14 -0.63 1.07
N PHE A 356 11.43 -0.85 2.18
CA PHE A 356 10.93 -2.17 2.56
C PHE A 356 9.54 -2.43 1.97
N PRO A 357 9.37 -3.51 1.18
CA PRO A 357 8.06 -3.97 0.74
C PRO A 357 7.34 -4.66 1.92
N ILE A 358 6.43 -3.95 2.55
CA ILE A 358 5.60 -4.50 3.63
C ILE A 358 4.22 -4.88 3.11
N SER A 359 3.45 -5.62 3.90
CA SER A 359 2.04 -5.85 3.64
C SER A 359 1.21 -4.77 4.31
N THR A 360 0.60 -3.90 3.52
CA THR A 360 -0.32 -2.85 4.00
C THR A 360 -1.55 -3.45 4.66
N THR A 361 -2.03 -4.60 4.18
CA THR A 361 -3.13 -5.37 4.80
C THR A 361 -2.76 -5.84 6.22
N HIS A 362 -1.56 -6.41 6.40
CA HIS A 362 -1.09 -6.83 7.74
C HIS A 362 -0.95 -5.63 8.66
N THR A 363 -0.38 -4.54 8.15
CA THR A 363 -0.15 -3.32 8.90
C THR A 363 -1.45 -2.71 9.39
N LEU A 364 -2.49 -2.65 8.54
CA LEU A 364 -3.82 -2.18 8.93
C LEU A 364 -4.48 -3.09 9.97
N VAL A 365 -4.46 -4.39 9.73
CA VAL A 365 -5.03 -5.37 10.68
C VAL A 365 -4.35 -5.23 12.05
N GLY A 366 -3.02 -5.04 12.08
CA GLY A 366 -2.28 -4.73 13.30
C GLY A 366 -2.78 -3.47 13.99
N GLY A 367 -2.96 -2.38 13.23
CA GLY A 367 -3.50 -1.11 13.74
C GLY A 367 -4.92 -1.26 14.33
N VAL A 368 -5.80 -1.99 13.63
CA VAL A 368 -7.17 -2.26 14.11
C VAL A 368 -7.18 -3.14 15.36
N ILE A 369 -6.31 -4.14 15.43
CA ILE A 369 -6.13 -4.95 16.66
C ILE A 369 -5.62 -4.06 17.79
N GLY A 370 -4.66 -3.18 17.54
CA GLY A 370 -4.11 -2.26 18.54
C GLY A 370 -5.16 -1.36 19.18
N VAL A 371 -6.03 -0.73 18.38
CA VAL A 371 -7.14 0.09 18.91
C VAL A 371 -8.21 -0.77 19.60
N GLY A 372 -8.46 -1.98 19.08
CA GLY A 372 -9.39 -2.93 19.72
C GLY A 372 -8.90 -3.33 21.11
N LEU A 373 -7.62 -3.61 21.29
CA LEU A 373 -7.00 -3.90 22.59
C LEU A 373 -7.06 -2.69 23.54
N ALA A 374 -6.85 -1.48 23.00
CA ALA A 374 -6.94 -0.24 23.78
C ALA A 374 -8.37 0.06 24.27
N LYS A 375 -9.39 -0.41 23.54
CA LYS A 375 -10.81 -0.34 23.90
C LYS A 375 -11.22 -1.44 24.89
N GLY A 376 -10.59 -2.62 24.77
CA GLY A 376 -10.85 -3.84 25.54
C GLY A 376 -10.82 -5.07 24.63
N ALA A 377 -10.11 -6.12 25.03
CA ALA A 377 -9.90 -7.31 24.19
C ALA A 377 -11.21 -8.03 23.81
N GLU A 378 -12.27 -7.87 24.61
CA GLU A 378 -13.62 -8.41 24.37
C GLU A 378 -14.30 -7.82 23.12
N HIS A 379 -13.80 -6.70 22.60
CA HIS A 379 -14.33 -6.06 21.41
C HIS A 379 -13.71 -6.60 20.09
N LEU A 380 -12.76 -7.56 20.19
CA LEU A 380 -12.08 -8.16 19.04
C LEU A 380 -12.75 -9.45 18.59
N ASP A 381 -13.04 -9.58 17.31
CA ASP A 381 -13.45 -10.86 16.70
C ASP A 381 -12.22 -11.71 16.32
N PHE A 382 -11.75 -12.49 17.28
CA PHE A 382 -10.61 -13.40 17.07
C PHE A 382 -10.85 -14.44 15.98
N ALA A 383 -12.11 -14.84 15.71
CA ALA A 383 -12.43 -15.77 14.64
C ALA A 383 -12.18 -15.14 13.26
N SER A 384 -12.56 -13.87 13.08
CA SER A 384 -12.24 -13.10 11.87
C SER A 384 -10.74 -12.86 11.72
N ILE A 385 -10.03 -12.52 12.79
CA ILE A 385 -8.57 -12.33 12.77
C ILE A 385 -7.87 -13.63 12.31
N LYS A 386 -8.22 -14.79 12.86
CA LYS A 386 -7.66 -16.08 12.45
C LYS A 386 -7.91 -16.38 10.98
N ARG A 387 -9.11 -16.11 10.46
CA ARG A 387 -9.44 -16.30 9.02
C ARG A 387 -8.59 -15.40 8.12
N ILE A 388 -8.37 -14.16 8.52
CA ILE A 388 -7.53 -13.21 7.77
C ILE A 388 -6.09 -13.72 7.75
N ILE A 389 -5.52 -14.11 8.89
CA ILE A 389 -4.16 -14.66 8.96
C ILE A 389 -4.03 -15.94 8.11
N ALA A 390 -5.02 -16.82 8.12
CA ALA A 390 -5.03 -18.02 7.29
C ALA A 390 -5.02 -17.68 5.78
N SER A 391 -5.71 -16.62 5.35
CA SER A 391 -5.70 -16.19 3.95
C SER A 391 -4.32 -15.72 3.49
N TRP A 392 -3.51 -15.18 4.38
CA TRP A 392 -2.15 -14.74 4.06
C TRP A 392 -1.23 -15.91 3.71
N LEU A 393 -1.36 -17.05 4.44
CA LEU A 393 -0.57 -18.24 4.19
C LEU A 393 -0.89 -18.89 2.83
N VAL A 394 -2.14 -18.82 2.37
CA VAL A 394 -2.58 -19.38 1.08
C VAL A 394 -2.11 -18.53 -0.10
N THR A 395 -1.93 -17.24 0.09
CA THR A 395 -1.62 -16.28 -0.97
C THR A 395 -0.27 -16.56 -1.64
N ILE A 396 0.77 -16.91 -0.86
CA ILE A 396 2.12 -17.18 -1.39
C ILE A 396 2.12 -18.42 -2.31
N PRO A 397 1.63 -19.61 -1.87
CA PRO A 397 1.52 -20.76 -2.75
C PRO A 397 0.64 -20.52 -3.98
N ALA A 398 -0.46 -19.78 -3.83
CA ALA A 398 -1.34 -19.45 -4.95
C ALA A 398 -0.60 -18.61 -6.01
N GLY A 399 0.11 -17.56 -5.59
CA GLY A 399 0.94 -16.75 -6.49
C GLY A 399 1.97 -17.61 -7.22
N ALA A 400 2.69 -18.48 -6.50
CA ALA A 400 3.67 -19.37 -7.09
C ALA A 400 3.03 -20.34 -8.11
N ALA A 401 1.91 -20.99 -7.78
CA ALA A 401 1.24 -21.93 -8.66
C ALA A 401 0.71 -21.29 -9.94
N PHE A 402 0.09 -20.10 -9.84
CA PHE A 402 -0.34 -19.35 -11.02
C PHE A 402 0.85 -18.91 -11.88
N THR A 403 1.98 -18.54 -11.27
CA THR A 403 3.17 -18.18 -12.04
C THR A 403 3.72 -19.36 -12.80
N VAL A 404 3.81 -20.54 -12.19
CA VAL A 404 4.24 -21.76 -12.88
C VAL A 404 3.33 -22.06 -14.08
N LEU A 405 1.99 -21.97 -13.89
CA LEU A 405 1.02 -22.15 -14.96
C LEU A 405 1.24 -21.17 -16.12
N PHE A 406 1.29 -19.85 -15.81
CA PHE A 406 1.46 -18.84 -16.86
C PHE A 406 2.85 -18.89 -17.50
N TYR A 407 3.88 -19.26 -16.76
CA TYR A 407 5.23 -19.42 -17.31
C TYR A 407 5.25 -20.51 -18.39
N VAL A 408 4.66 -21.67 -18.11
CA VAL A 408 4.56 -22.76 -19.11
C VAL A 408 3.73 -22.32 -20.32
N LEU A 409 2.59 -21.66 -20.09
CA LEU A 409 1.74 -21.19 -21.18
C LEU A 409 2.44 -20.14 -22.06
N LEU A 410 3.08 -19.15 -21.46
CA LEU A 410 3.76 -18.08 -22.21
C LEU A 410 4.98 -18.64 -22.97
N ARG A 411 5.71 -19.60 -22.40
CA ARG A 411 6.80 -20.29 -23.11
C ARG A 411 6.31 -20.99 -24.38
N ILE A 412 5.19 -21.70 -24.30
CA ILE A 412 4.60 -22.36 -25.45
C ILE A 412 4.14 -21.35 -26.49
N ILE A 413 3.48 -20.27 -26.08
CA ILE A 413 2.95 -19.22 -26.97
C ILE A 413 4.08 -18.51 -27.73
N PHE A 414 5.16 -18.20 -27.06
CA PHE A 414 6.26 -17.41 -27.62
C PHE A 414 7.40 -18.29 -28.18
N GLY A 415 7.35 -19.60 -28.00
CA GLY A 415 8.35 -20.52 -28.54
C GLY A 415 9.74 -20.41 -27.88
N VAL A 416 9.79 -20.10 -26.56
CA VAL A 416 11.02 -19.87 -25.76
C VAL A 416 11.30 -21.04 -24.86
#